data_747cfa2e5acb829a4d4cb679809987dd
#
_entry.id   747cfa2e5acb829a4d4cb679809987dd
#
_cell.length_a   1.000
_cell.length_b   1.000
_cell.length_c   1.000
_cell.angle_alpha   90.00
_cell.angle_beta   90.00
_cell.angle_gamma   90.00
#
_symmetry.space_group_name_H-M   'P 1'
#
loop_
_entity.id
_entity.type
_entity.pdbx_description
1 polymer ?
#
loop_
_entity_poly.entity_id
_entity_poly.type
_entity_poly.pdbx_seq_one_letter_code
_entity_poly.pdbx_strand_id
1 'polypeptide(L)'
;THTWNPIKGKCSHGCTYCYMKKMCSRLNTPRLDAAELTCYLECLNFIFVGSSIDMWAEDIPSHWIQMVLDYCDRSANKYLFQSKNPSRILDFIAHPVFHHSVVCTTIETNRFYPEIMRNSPEIEERVRAMEKIANLGIDTYVTAEPLMQFDLDKMVEYIKRCKPLQVNIGRNTNRKVQLPEPTANEAKVLVTELEKFTKVEIKKNAGIWFK
;
A
#
# COMPACT_ATOMS: atom_id res chain seq x y z
N THR A 1 0.46 8.90 12.86
CA THR A 1 -0.48 8.25 11.91
C THR A 1 -1.39 7.33 12.69
N HIS A 2 -2.67 7.55 12.59
CA HIS A 2 -3.70 6.68 13.16
C HIS A 2 -4.12 5.65 12.11
N THR A 3 -4.72 4.54 12.55
CA THR A 3 -5.29 3.54 11.65
C THR A 3 -6.79 3.42 11.89
N TRP A 4 -7.56 3.31 10.82
CA TRP A 4 -9.00 3.09 10.88
C TRP A 4 -9.38 1.96 9.89
N ASN A 5 -10.14 0.98 10.38
CA ASN A 5 -10.40 -0.26 9.65
C ASN A 5 -11.90 -0.52 9.52
N PRO A 6 -12.63 0.23 8.68
CA PRO A 6 -14.07 0.07 8.50
C PRO A 6 -14.45 -1.22 7.77
N ILE A 7 -13.56 -1.77 6.95
CA ILE A 7 -13.73 -3.08 6.32
C ILE A 7 -12.76 -4.05 6.98
N LYS A 8 -13.27 -5.19 7.43
CA LYS A 8 -12.52 -6.23 8.16
C LYS A 8 -12.69 -7.57 7.49
N GLY A 9 -11.69 -8.44 7.59
CA GLY A 9 -11.76 -9.80 7.06
C GLY A 9 -10.51 -10.24 6.34
N LYS A 10 -10.64 -11.30 5.53
CA LYS A 10 -9.55 -11.87 4.74
C LYS A 10 -9.42 -11.13 3.42
N CYS A 11 -8.23 -10.61 3.14
CA CYS A 11 -7.91 -10.02 1.85
C CYS A 11 -7.79 -11.10 0.77
N SER A 12 -8.45 -10.92 -0.38
CA SER A 12 -8.45 -11.86 -1.52
C SER A 12 -7.09 -11.96 -2.22
N HIS A 13 -6.23 -10.95 -2.12
CA HIS A 13 -4.87 -11.04 -2.68
C HIS A 13 -4.09 -12.25 -2.15
N GLY A 14 -4.26 -12.62 -0.89
CA GLY A 14 -3.72 -13.82 -0.32
C GLY A 14 -2.19 -13.90 -0.23
N CYS A 15 -1.46 -12.79 -0.37
CA CYS A 15 0.00 -12.72 -0.34
C CYS A 15 0.58 -13.58 0.79
N THR A 16 1.65 -14.35 0.52
CA THR A 16 2.20 -15.29 1.51
C THR A 16 2.82 -14.57 2.70
N TYR A 17 3.45 -13.43 2.49
CA TYR A 17 4.14 -12.63 3.50
C TYR A 17 3.20 -11.72 4.32
N CYS A 18 1.89 -11.72 4.05
CA CYS A 18 0.95 -10.81 4.70
C CYS A 18 1.03 -10.90 6.24
N TYR A 19 1.31 -9.77 6.90
CA TYR A 19 1.45 -9.72 8.35
C TYR A 19 0.15 -10.06 9.09
N MET A 20 -1.01 -9.81 8.46
CA MET A 20 -2.31 -10.16 9.05
C MET A 20 -2.46 -11.66 9.27
N LYS A 21 -1.85 -12.50 8.42
CA LYS A 21 -1.82 -13.97 8.63
C LYS A 21 -1.08 -14.38 9.91
N LYS A 22 -0.18 -13.51 10.39
CA LYS A 22 0.54 -13.73 11.67
C LYS A 22 -0.28 -13.23 12.85
N MET A 23 -1.04 -12.14 12.69
CA MET A 23 -1.80 -11.51 13.77
C MET A 23 -3.13 -12.20 14.03
N CYS A 24 -3.77 -12.74 12.98
CA CYS A 24 -5.07 -13.41 13.08
C CYS A 24 -4.97 -14.84 12.55
N SER A 25 -5.22 -15.83 13.42
CA SER A 25 -5.25 -17.25 13.04
C SER A 25 -6.47 -17.61 12.17
N ARG A 26 -7.56 -16.86 12.29
CA ARG A 26 -8.77 -17.03 11.48
C ARG A 26 -9.23 -15.66 10.96
N LEU A 27 -9.06 -15.44 9.66
CA LEU A 27 -9.62 -14.31 8.95
C LEU A 27 -10.95 -14.76 8.32
N ASN A 28 -12.03 -14.13 8.74
CA ASN A 28 -13.37 -14.37 8.19
C ASN A 28 -13.54 -13.72 6.82
N THR A 29 -14.65 -13.99 6.15
CA THR A 29 -15.05 -13.26 4.93
C THR A 29 -15.04 -11.75 5.16
N PRO A 30 -14.75 -10.95 4.12
CA PRO A 30 -14.82 -9.51 4.22
C PRO A 30 -16.20 -9.04 4.72
N ARG A 31 -16.21 -8.01 5.56
CA ARG A 31 -17.43 -7.36 6.04
C ARG A 31 -17.18 -5.89 6.31
N LEU A 32 -18.20 -5.09 6.05
CA LEU A 32 -18.25 -3.72 6.52
C LEU A 32 -18.62 -3.73 8.01
N ASP A 33 -17.83 -3.04 8.82
CA ASP A 33 -18.09 -2.90 10.25
C ASP A 33 -18.84 -1.59 10.51
N ALA A 34 -20.16 -1.67 10.71
CA ALA A 34 -21.01 -0.50 10.89
C ALA A 34 -20.61 0.34 12.12
N ALA A 35 -20.04 -0.27 13.16
CA ALA A 35 -19.58 0.44 14.34
C ALA A 35 -18.41 1.38 14.02
N GLU A 36 -17.55 1.00 13.09
CA GLU A 36 -16.44 1.88 12.64
C GLU A 36 -16.96 3.13 11.92
N LEU A 37 -18.11 3.04 11.23
CA LEU A 37 -18.74 4.19 10.57
C LEU A 37 -19.49 5.13 11.54
N THR A 38 -19.43 4.87 12.83
CA THR A 38 -19.96 5.75 13.88
C THR A 38 -18.85 6.32 14.78
N CYS A 39 -17.58 5.90 14.57
CA CYS A 39 -16.44 6.38 15.34
C CYS A 39 -16.12 7.84 15.00
N TYR A 40 -15.87 8.67 16.00
CA TYR A 40 -15.36 10.01 15.77
C TYR A 40 -13.87 9.95 15.41
N LEU A 41 -13.52 10.36 14.19
CA LEU A 41 -12.14 10.30 13.68
C LEU A 41 -11.27 11.50 14.07
N GLU A 42 -11.78 12.42 14.96
CA GLU A 42 -11.13 13.68 15.24
C GLU A 42 -10.81 14.49 13.95
N CYS A 43 -10.12 15.60 14.05
CA CYS A 43 -9.75 16.42 12.91
C CYS A 43 -8.24 16.61 12.82
N LEU A 44 -7.75 17.00 11.64
CA LEU A 44 -6.34 17.34 11.36
C LEU A 44 -5.36 16.17 11.59
N ASN A 45 -5.85 14.96 11.48
CA ASN A 45 -5.04 13.74 11.57
C ASN A 45 -4.61 13.24 10.18
N PHE A 46 -3.54 12.43 10.16
CA PHE A 46 -3.19 11.59 9.02
C PHE A 46 -3.58 10.15 9.33
N ILE A 47 -4.60 9.65 8.63
CA ILE A 47 -5.26 8.37 8.95
C ILE A 47 -4.98 7.35 7.84
N PHE A 48 -4.41 6.20 8.20
CA PHE A 48 -4.29 5.05 7.31
C PHE A 48 -5.60 4.25 7.33
N VAL A 49 -6.33 4.28 6.21
CA VAL A 49 -7.61 3.59 6.05
C VAL A 49 -7.38 2.18 5.51
N GLY A 50 -7.95 1.17 6.19
CA GLY A 50 -7.89 -0.21 5.71
C GLY A 50 -6.54 -0.90 5.94
N SER A 51 -5.84 -0.61 7.04
CA SER A 51 -4.55 -1.25 7.33
C SER A 51 -4.64 -2.78 7.51
N SER A 52 -5.79 -3.32 7.87
CA SER A 52 -6.00 -4.74 8.13
C SER A 52 -6.45 -5.58 6.94
N ILE A 53 -6.96 -4.94 5.89
CA ILE A 53 -7.40 -5.54 4.64
C ILE A 53 -7.19 -4.54 3.50
N ASP A 54 -6.90 -5.03 2.31
CA ASP A 54 -6.94 -4.17 1.13
C ASP A 54 -8.41 -3.93 0.75
N MET A 55 -8.94 -2.75 1.07
CA MET A 55 -10.33 -2.39 0.78
C MET A 55 -10.60 -2.20 -0.72
N TRP A 56 -9.56 -2.16 -1.53
CA TRP A 56 -9.61 -2.02 -2.99
C TRP A 56 -9.47 -3.36 -3.71
N ALA A 57 -9.41 -4.47 -2.95
CA ALA A 57 -9.39 -5.80 -3.53
C ALA A 57 -10.68 -6.09 -4.29
N GLU A 58 -10.61 -6.95 -5.32
CA GLU A 58 -11.69 -7.19 -6.29
C GLU A 58 -13.00 -7.67 -5.65
N ASP A 59 -12.90 -8.44 -4.58
CA ASP A 59 -14.04 -9.02 -3.88
C ASP A 59 -14.75 -8.07 -2.90
N ILE A 60 -14.26 -6.84 -2.72
CA ILE A 60 -14.89 -5.84 -1.86
C ILE A 60 -16.03 -5.13 -2.64
N PRO A 61 -17.28 -5.13 -2.15
CA PRO A 61 -18.38 -4.46 -2.82
C PRO A 61 -18.15 -2.95 -2.98
N SER A 62 -18.41 -2.41 -4.18
CA SER A 62 -18.19 -0.99 -4.49
C SER A 62 -18.96 -0.04 -3.56
N HIS A 63 -20.17 -0.42 -3.14
CA HIS A 63 -20.94 0.39 -2.22
C HIS A 63 -20.33 0.50 -0.81
N TRP A 64 -19.55 -0.52 -0.35
CA TRP A 64 -18.81 -0.40 0.91
C TRP A 64 -17.66 0.61 0.78
N ILE A 65 -16.96 0.58 -0.37
CA ILE A 65 -15.90 1.55 -0.66
C ILE A 65 -16.49 2.97 -0.65
N GLN A 66 -17.61 3.17 -1.35
CA GLN A 66 -18.30 4.46 -1.39
C GLN A 66 -18.67 4.95 0.02
N MET A 67 -19.27 4.09 0.85
CA MET A 67 -19.61 4.45 2.24
C MET A 67 -18.39 4.86 3.07
N VAL A 68 -17.24 4.22 2.86
CA VAL A 68 -15.98 4.57 3.54
C VAL A 68 -15.47 5.92 3.06
N LEU A 69 -15.49 6.18 1.75
CA LEU A 69 -15.06 7.47 1.18
C LEU A 69 -15.97 8.61 1.65
N ASP A 70 -17.29 8.43 1.60
CA ASP A 70 -18.28 9.38 2.10
C ASP A 70 -18.06 9.70 3.58
N TYR A 71 -17.64 8.71 4.37
CA TYR A 71 -17.34 8.90 5.78
C TYR A 71 -16.06 9.71 5.98
N CYS A 72 -15.01 9.42 5.21
CA CYS A 72 -13.76 10.17 5.22
C CYS A 72 -13.98 11.64 4.87
N ASP A 73 -14.83 11.94 3.90
CA ASP A 73 -15.07 13.30 3.41
C ASP A 73 -15.80 14.21 4.42
N ARG A 74 -16.34 13.64 5.50
CA ARG A 74 -17.01 14.41 6.57
C ARG A 74 -16.04 15.12 7.52
N SER A 75 -14.76 14.79 7.50
CA SER A 75 -13.77 15.25 8.46
C SER A 75 -12.56 15.88 7.79
N ALA A 76 -12.06 16.98 8.34
CA ALA A 76 -10.86 17.66 7.85
C ALA A 76 -9.57 16.88 8.20
N ASN A 77 -9.48 15.64 7.74
CA ASN A 77 -8.32 14.76 7.90
C ASN A 77 -7.59 14.58 6.56
N LYS A 78 -6.32 14.20 6.61
CA LYS A 78 -5.60 13.64 5.45
C LYS A 78 -5.63 12.13 5.54
N TYR A 79 -5.93 11.46 4.43
CA TYR A 79 -6.07 10.00 4.42
C TYR A 79 -4.98 9.33 3.60
N LEU A 80 -4.55 8.15 4.04
CA LEU A 80 -3.69 7.25 3.28
C LEU A 80 -4.52 6.04 2.84
N PHE A 81 -4.71 5.89 1.54
CA PHE A 81 -5.32 4.72 0.92
C PHE A 81 -4.22 3.87 0.27
N GLN A 82 -3.93 2.72 0.87
CA GLN A 82 -2.92 1.81 0.35
C GLN A 82 -3.58 0.59 -0.29
N SER A 83 -3.11 0.22 -1.48
CA SER A 83 -3.62 -0.94 -2.21
C SER A 83 -2.56 -1.61 -3.07
N LYS A 84 -2.71 -2.92 -3.26
CA LYS A 84 -2.07 -3.67 -4.33
C LYS A 84 -2.91 -3.69 -5.63
N ASN A 85 -4.14 -3.14 -5.58
CA ASN A 85 -5.00 -2.94 -6.73
C ASN A 85 -5.35 -1.44 -6.91
N PRO A 86 -4.36 -0.57 -7.18
CA PRO A 86 -4.62 0.86 -7.35
C PRO A 86 -5.47 1.18 -8.59
N SER A 87 -5.59 0.26 -9.55
CA SER A 87 -6.47 0.43 -10.70
C SER A 87 -7.93 0.63 -10.28
N ARG A 88 -8.38 -0.07 -9.24
CA ARG A 88 -9.73 0.09 -8.72
C ARG A 88 -9.97 1.44 -8.04
N ILE A 89 -8.93 2.11 -7.56
CA ILE A 89 -9.05 3.47 -7.00
C ILE A 89 -9.50 4.45 -8.09
N LEU A 90 -9.09 4.22 -9.34
CA LEU A 90 -9.47 5.07 -10.48
C LEU A 90 -10.98 5.09 -10.71
N ASP A 91 -11.72 4.04 -10.35
CA ASP A 91 -13.19 4.00 -10.48
C ASP A 91 -13.89 5.00 -9.53
N PHE A 92 -13.18 5.42 -8.49
CA PHE A 92 -13.68 6.34 -7.45
C PHE A 92 -12.93 7.68 -7.44
N ILE A 93 -12.00 7.89 -8.35
CA ILE A 93 -11.03 8.99 -8.29
C ILE A 93 -11.66 10.39 -8.32
N ALA A 94 -12.90 10.50 -8.83
CA ALA A 94 -13.67 11.74 -8.83
C ALA A 94 -14.25 12.11 -7.45
N HIS A 95 -14.14 11.22 -6.45
CA HIS A 95 -14.63 11.50 -5.11
C HIS A 95 -13.81 12.61 -4.44
N PRO A 96 -14.45 13.64 -3.80
CA PRO A 96 -13.75 14.80 -3.23
C PRO A 96 -12.65 14.46 -2.23
N VAL A 97 -12.76 13.36 -1.50
CA VAL A 97 -11.76 12.93 -0.51
C VAL A 97 -10.35 12.81 -1.08
N PHE A 98 -10.20 12.54 -2.38
CA PHE A 98 -8.88 12.39 -3.00
C PHE A 98 -8.12 13.72 -3.12
N HIS A 99 -8.77 14.87 -3.02
CA HIS A 99 -8.08 16.18 -2.97
C HIS A 99 -7.22 16.38 -1.71
N HIS A 100 -7.49 15.63 -0.65
CA HIS A 100 -6.72 15.66 0.61
C HIS A 100 -6.26 14.27 1.05
N SER A 101 -6.02 13.40 0.10
CA SER A 101 -5.55 12.03 0.35
C SER A 101 -4.19 11.75 -0.28
N VAL A 102 -3.57 10.69 0.18
CA VAL A 102 -2.39 10.07 -0.42
C VAL A 102 -2.79 8.67 -0.87
N VAL A 103 -2.51 8.35 -2.12
CA VAL A 103 -2.66 6.98 -2.62
C VAL A 103 -1.31 6.29 -2.57
N CYS A 104 -1.27 5.10 -1.98
CA CYS A 104 -0.07 4.30 -1.83
C CYS A 104 -0.23 2.95 -2.50
N THR A 105 0.81 2.48 -3.18
CA THR A 105 0.85 1.08 -3.62
C THR A 105 2.08 0.37 -3.09
N THR A 106 2.03 -0.97 -3.09
CA THR A 106 3.20 -1.79 -2.76
C THR A 106 3.89 -2.21 -4.05
N ILE A 107 5.19 -1.93 -4.14
CA ILE A 107 6.09 -2.42 -5.19
C ILE A 107 7.22 -3.15 -4.49
N GLU A 108 7.04 -4.45 -4.30
CA GLU A 108 7.99 -5.32 -3.57
C GLU A 108 9.26 -5.60 -4.38
N THR A 109 9.12 -5.57 -5.70
CA THR A 109 10.11 -5.95 -6.71
C THR A 109 9.61 -5.53 -8.09
N ASN A 110 10.45 -5.62 -9.10
CA ASN A 110 10.03 -5.56 -10.52
C ASN A 110 9.93 -6.96 -11.16
N ARG A 111 10.22 -8.02 -10.41
CA ARG A 111 10.14 -9.42 -10.85
C ARG A 111 8.78 -10.03 -10.53
N PHE A 112 8.43 -11.08 -11.23
CA PHE A 112 7.16 -11.78 -11.02
C PHE A 112 7.35 -13.04 -10.16
N TYR A 113 6.66 -13.12 -9.02
CA TYR A 113 6.67 -14.24 -8.08
C TYR A 113 5.22 -14.66 -7.76
N PRO A 114 4.54 -15.38 -8.67
CA PRO A 114 3.12 -15.72 -8.51
C PRO A 114 2.83 -16.54 -7.24
N GLU A 115 3.74 -17.43 -6.86
CA GLU A 115 3.62 -18.26 -5.65
C GLU A 115 3.69 -17.44 -4.36
N ILE A 116 4.29 -16.24 -4.41
CA ILE A 116 4.42 -15.31 -3.28
C ILE A 116 3.30 -14.27 -3.30
N MET A 117 3.08 -13.63 -4.45
CA MET A 117 2.14 -12.52 -4.64
C MET A 117 0.69 -12.98 -4.75
N ARG A 118 0.48 -14.24 -5.17
CA ARG A 118 -0.84 -14.89 -5.31
C ARG A 118 -1.75 -14.08 -6.26
N ASN A 119 -2.93 -13.66 -5.75
CA ASN A 119 -3.97 -12.98 -6.54
C ASN A 119 -3.78 -11.44 -6.57
N SER A 120 -2.62 -10.94 -6.19
CA SER A 120 -2.35 -9.51 -6.32
C SER A 120 -2.14 -9.16 -7.80
N PRO A 121 -2.64 -8.02 -8.31
CA PRO A 121 -2.31 -7.54 -9.65
C PRO A 121 -0.81 -7.49 -9.89
N GLU A 122 -0.40 -7.65 -11.13
CA GLU A 122 1.00 -7.56 -11.53
C GLU A 122 1.59 -6.18 -11.19
N ILE A 123 2.91 -6.14 -10.96
CA ILE A 123 3.58 -4.90 -10.57
C ILE A 123 3.42 -3.81 -11.65
N GLU A 124 3.57 -4.17 -12.92
CA GLU A 124 3.40 -3.23 -14.03
C GLU A 124 1.97 -2.62 -14.08
N GLU A 125 0.94 -3.39 -13.76
CA GLU A 125 -0.44 -2.90 -13.69
C GLU A 125 -0.60 -1.89 -12.55
N ARG A 126 0.01 -2.17 -11.39
CA ARG A 126 0.01 -1.25 -10.25
C ARG A 126 0.73 0.05 -10.60
N VAL A 127 1.89 -0.05 -11.27
CA VAL A 127 2.66 1.12 -11.72
C VAL A 127 1.86 1.98 -12.69
N ARG A 128 1.21 1.37 -13.70
CA ARG A 128 0.37 2.09 -14.67
C ARG A 128 -0.80 2.82 -14.00
N ALA A 129 -1.43 2.18 -13.02
CA ALA A 129 -2.52 2.81 -12.27
C ALA A 129 -2.02 3.99 -11.44
N MET A 130 -0.90 3.82 -10.72
CA MET A 130 -0.28 4.89 -9.92
C MET A 130 0.17 6.07 -10.79
N GLU A 131 0.73 5.80 -11.98
CA GLU A 131 1.11 6.82 -12.95
C GLU A 131 -0.10 7.67 -13.38
N LYS A 132 -1.26 7.04 -13.63
CA LYS A 132 -2.51 7.74 -13.93
C LYS A 132 -2.98 8.59 -12.74
N ILE A 133 -2.96 8.03 -11.54
CA ILE A 133 -3.36 8.73 -10.30
C ILE A 133 -2.47 9.95 -10.07
N ALA A 134 -1.16 9.80 -10.19
CA ALA A 134 -0.21 10.91 -10.05
C ALA A 134 -0.40 11.99 -11.11
N ASN A 135 -0.73 11.60 -12.34
CA ASN A 135 -1.00 12.55 -13.44
C ASN A 135 -2.29 13.35 -13.23
N LEU A 136 -3.21 12.89 -12.39
CA LEU A 136 -4.39 13.64 -11.95
C LEU A 136 -4.08 14.62 -10.80
N GLY A 137 -2.82 14.73 -10.37
CA GLY A 137 -2.38 15.65 -9.32
C GLY A 137 -2.62 15.14 -7.90
N ILE A 138 -2.90 13.84 -7.73
CA ILE A 138 -3.09 13.23 -6.42
C ILE A 138 -1.74 12.82 -5.85
N ASP A 139 -1.51 13.14 -4.57
CA ASP A 139 -0.31 12.74 -3.84
C ASP A 139 -0.15 11.22 -3.83
N THR A 140 1.04 10.73 -4.17
CA THR A 140 1.32 9.29 -4.18
C THR A 140 2.46 8.91 -3.26
N TYR A 141 2.37 7.72 -2.69
CA TYR A 141 3.45 7.03 -1.99
C TYR A 141 3.68 5.65 -2.61
N VAL A 142 4.88 5.14 -2.43
CA VAL A 142 5.20 3.74 -2.72
C VAL A 142 5.73 3.08 -1.45
N THR A 143 5.35 1.84 -1.21
CA THR A 143 5.97 1.03 -0.17
C THR A 143 6.59 -0.22 -0.79
N ALA A 144 7.89 -0.43 -0.58
CA ALA A 144 8.60 -1.66 -0.89
C ALA A 144 8.80 -2.43 0.42
N GLU A 145 7.70 -2.99 0.93
CA GLU A 145 7.66 -3.75 2.18
C GLU A 145 6.73 -4.96 2.04
N PRO A 146 7.31 -6.15 1.94
CA PRO A 146 8.75 -6.46 2.00
C PRO A 146 9.46 -6.12 0.68
N LEU A 147 10.67 -5.53 0.78
CA LEU A 147 11.54 -5.42 -0.39
C LEU A 147 12.08 -6.81 -0.73
N MET A 148 11.83 -7.26 -1.96
CA MET A 148 12.36 -8.52 -2.49
C MET A 148 13.44 -8.25 -3.53
N GLN A 149 14.12 -9.31 -4.00
CA GLN A 149 15.15 -9.21 -5.04
C GLN A 149 14.61 -8.49 -6.28
N PHE A 150 15.40 -7.60 -6.84
CA PHE A 150 15.00 -6.71 -7.95
C PHE A 150 16.15 -6.50 -8.95
N ASP A 151 15.80 -5.93 -10.10
CA ASP A 151 16.73 -5.40 -11.09
C ASP A 151 16.70 -3.87 -10.94
N LEU A 152 17.85 -3.27 -10.59
CA LEU A 152 17.94 -1.90 -10.11
C LEU A 152 17.27 -0.88 -11.04
N ASP A 153 17.69 -0.85 -12.30
CA ASP A 153 17.21 0.16 -13.26
C ASP A 153 15.70 0.09 -13.45
N LYS A 154 15.17 -1.15 -13.54
CA LYS A 154 13.73 -1.37 -13.72
C LYS A 154 12.93 -1.03 -12.46
N MET A 155 13.46 -1.35 -11.29
CA MET A 155 12.82 -0.99 -10.02
C MET A 155 12.75 0.52 -9.83
N VAL A 156 13.84 1.22 -10.16
CA VAL A 156 13.90 2.70 -10.12
C VAL A 156 12.93 3.31 -11.14
N GLU A 157 12.89 2.79 -12.38
CA GLU A 157 11.94 3.22 -13.41
C GLU A 157 10.48 3.09 -12.91
N TYR A 158 10.11 1.94 -12.36
CA TYR A 158 8.76 1.68 -11.85
C TYR A 158 8.37 2.67 -10.75
N ILE A 159 9.25 2.87 -9.79
CA ILE A 159 8.99 3.80 -8.69
C ILE A 159 8.89 5.24 -9.21
N LYS A 160 9.78 5.64 -10.12
CA LYS A 160 9.79 7.00 -10.69
C LYS A 160 8.50 7.31 -11.47
N ARG A 161 7.94 6.34 -12.19
CA ARG A 161 6.66 6.47 -12.91
C ARG A 161 5.49 6.74 -11.95
N CYS A 162 5.54 6.19 -10.74
CA CYS A 162 4.53 6.47 -9.71
C CYS A 162 4.61 7.90 -9.15
N LYS A 163 5.65 8.69 -9.45
CA LYS A 163 5.91 10.05 -8.96
C LYS A 163 5.71 10.21 -7.44
N PRO A 164 6.24 9.31 -6.60
CA PRO A 164 5.91 9.32 -5.18
C PRO A 164 6.57 10.49 -4.46
N LEU A 165 5.83 11.10 -3.51
CA LEU A 165 6.41 12.04 -2.54
C LEU A 165 7.27 11.32 -1.50
N GLN A 166 6.98 10.03 -1.26
CA GLN A 166 7.73 9.22 -0.31
C GLN A 166 7.73 7.74 -0.71
N VAL A 167 8.88 7.10 -0.53
CA VAL A 167 9.05 5.64 -0.65
C VAL A 167 9.40 5.06 0.72
N ASN A 168 8.65 4.05 1.16
CA ASN A 168 8.95 3.32 2.39
C ASN A 168 9.67 2.02 2.06
N ILE A 169 10.83 1.77 2.66
CA ILE A 169 11.61 0.55 2.50
C ILE A 169 11.53 -0.29 3.76
N GLY A 170 11.07 -1.54 3.62
CA GLY A 170 10.94 -2.47 4.74
C GLY A 170 11.29 -3.91 4.38
N ARG A 171 11.69 -4.70 5.39
CA ARG A 171 11.96 -6.13 5.25
C ARG A 171 10.72 -6.95 5.57
N ASN A 172 10.78 -8.22 5.20
CA ASN A 172 9.77 -9.20 5.60
C ASN A 172 9.70 -9.32 7.14
N THR A 173 8.52 -9.09 7.69
CA THR A 173 8.25 -9.27 9.13
C THR A 173 7.71 -10.65 9.48
N ASN A 174 7.29 -11.42 8.47
CA ASN A 174 6.80 -12.78 8.65
C ASN A 174 7.94 -13.79 8.52
N ARG A 175 8.63 -14.07 9.64
CA ARG A 175 9.78 -14.98 9.68
C ARG A 175 9.47 -16.44 9.27
N LYS A 176 8.19 -16.82 9.17
CA LYS A 176 7.77 -18.15 8.71
C LYS A 176 7.80 -18.29 7.19
N VAL A 177 7.93 -17.18 6.47
CA VAL A 177 7.96 -17.14 5.02
C VAL A 177 9.34 -16.64 4.58
N GLN A 178 10.06 -17.48 3.87
CA GLN A 178 11.31 -17.08 3.22
C GLN A 178 10.98 -16.37 1.91
N LEU A 179 11.58 -15.20 1.72
CA LEU A 179 11.45 -14.40 0.50
C LEU A 179 12.83 -14.24 -0.14
N PRO A 180 12.90 -14.04 -1.46
CA PRO A 180 14.14 -13.62 -2.11
C PRO A 180 14.44 -12.17 -1.72
N GLU A 181 15.15 -11.97 -0.61
CA GLU A 181 15.54 -10.64 -0.15
C GLU A 181 16.81 -10.16 -0.88
N PRO A 182 16.95 -8.86 -1.14
CA PRO A 182 18.20 -8.30 -1.66
C PRO A 182 19.31 -8.35 -0.59
N THR A 183 20.55 -8.21 -1.03
CA THR A 183 21.69 -7.96 -0.14
C THR A 183 21.59 -6.55 0.45
N ALA A 184 22.32 -6.31 1.55
CA ALA A 184 22.40 -4.98 2.14
C ALA A 184 22.97 -3.93 1.16
N ASN A 185 23.94 -4.33 0.33
CA ASN A 185 24.53 -3.45 -0.67
C ASN A 185 23.54 -3.06 -1.76
N GLU A 186 22.78 -4.02 -2.30
CA GLU A 186 21.73 -3.74 -3.30
C GLU A 186 20.66 -2.80 -2.72
N ALA A 187 20.22 -3.04 -1.47
CA ALA A 187 19.27 -2.16 -0.81
C ALA A 187 19.80 -0.72 -0.61
N LYS A 188 21.08 -0.58 -0.24
CA LYS A 188 21.73 0.74 -0.12
C LYS A 188 21.81 1.47 -1.46
N VAL A 189 22.21 0.76 -2.53
CA VAL A 189 22.26 1.33 -3.88
C VAL A 189 20.87 1.78 -4.33
N LEU A 190 19.82 0.96 -4.13
CA LEU A 190 18.45 1.34 -4.45
C LEU A 190 18.03 2.63 -3.71
N VAL A 191 18.30 2.72 -2.41
CA VAL A 191 17.96 3.93 -1.62
C VAL A 191 18.67 5.15 -2.18
N THR A 192 19.96 5.06 -2.49
CA THR A 192 20.75 6.17 -3.09
C THR A 192 20.13 6.63 -4.42
N GLU A 193 19.67 5.71 -5.26
CA GLU A 193 19.03 6.07 -6.54
C GLU A 193 17.66 6.73 -6.33
N LEU A 194 16.87 6.25 -5.36
CA LEU A 194 15.55 6.80 -5.05
C LEU A 194 15.64 8.20 -4.43
N GLU A 195 16.62 8.44 -3.56
CA GLU A 195 16.84 9.76 -2.90
C GLU A 195 17.12 10.89 -3.88
N LYS A 196 17.50 10.59 -5.13
CA LYS A 196 17.68 11.59 -6.19
C LYS A 196 16.39 12.29 -6.61
N PHE A 197 15.22 11.70 -6.34
CA PHE A 197 13.93 12.25 -6.81
C PHE A 197 12.78 12.14 -5.83
N THR A 198 12.93 11.45 -4.70
CA THR A 198 11.86 11.29 -3.70
C THR A 198 12.44 11.14 -2.30
N LYS A 199 11.62 11.39 -1.27
CA LYS A 199 11.98 11.09 0.11
C LYS A 199 11.96 9.57 0.34
N VAL A 200 13.02 9.01 0.93
CA VAL A 200 13.07 7.60 1.34
C VAL A 200 12.96 7.47 2.85
N GLU A 201 12.05 6.63 3.30
CA GLU A 201 11.83 6.30 4.71
C GLU A 201 12.18 4.83 4.97
N ILE A 202 13.23 4.60 5.75
CA ILE A 202 13.69 3.24 6.09
C ILE A 202 12.97 2.77 7.34
N LYS A 203 12.16 1.72 7.21
CA LYS A 203 11.44 1.12 8.34
C LYS A 203 12.42 0.47 9.33
N LYS A 204 12.06 0.44 10.61
CA LYS A 204 12.91 -0.15 11.67
C LYS A 204 13.34 -1.58 11.36
N ASN A 205 12.48 -2.39 10.73
CA ASN A 205 12.77 -3.77 10.35
C ASN A 205 13.82 -3.90 9.24
N ALA A 206 14.06 -2.85 8.45
CA ALA A 206 15.09 -2.80 7.41
C ALA A 206 16.41 -2.20 7.89
N GLY A 207 16.45 -1.63 9.08
CA GLY A 207 17.64 -0.93 9.62
C GLY A 207 18.94 -1.76 9.63
N ILE A 208 18.83 -3.10 9.63
CA ILE A 208 20.00 -3.99 9.55
C ILE A 208 20.75 -3.87 8.21
N TRP A 209 20.10 -3.49 7.13
CA TRP A 209 20.76 -3.27 5.83
C TRP A 209 21.58 -1.99 5.78
N PHE A 210 21.31 -1.05 6.71
CA PHE A 210 21.87 0.32 6.70
C PHE A 210 22.83 0.58 7.87
N LYS A 211 23.19 -0.49 8.58
CA LYS A 211 24.25 -0.47 9.60
C LYS A 211 25.63 -0.51 9.00
#